data_e1eaf244006a2a061eb4502df87660ba
#
_entry.id   e1eaf244006a2a061eb4502df87660ba
#
_cell.length_a   1.000
_cell.length_b   1.000
_cell.length_c   1.000
_cell.angle_alpha   90.00
_cell.angle_beta   90.00
_cell.angle_gamma   90.00
#
_symmetry.space_group_name_H-M   'P 1'
#
loop_
_entity.id
_entity.type
_entity.pdbx_description
1 polymer ?
#
loop_
_entity_poly.entity_id
_entity_poly.type
_entity_poly.pdbx_seq_one_letter_code
_entity_poly.pdbx_strand_id
1 'polypeptide(L)'
;WSREILLSAKDLAEREGWTCLHAIVDSMWLVDDWGRSKQAQQESISNLMLMIESKSGIPIEMEDLYNWIAFIPSRNTGTPSLTKYFAHGRKGWKIRGIEIRQHSTCRWVSKIQKEILEHVRSDPQDRVLKNSIRTYLRSLSEMKRGVVPLSELIVSRRVKKTIREYKVINLTVSALMRGEMLGQDNPPGRKIHFVVMDSKKGIPTERVRLKSEVISISNLEGKTRGD
;
A
#
# COMPACT_ATOMS: atom_id res chain seq x y z
N TRP A 1 -5.85 4.20 -28.44
CA TRP A 1 -6.58 2.93 -28.53
C TRP A 1 -7.15 2.51 -27.16
N SER A 2 -6.33 2.22 -26.15
CA SER A 2 -6.79 1.84 -24.79
C SER A 2 -7.69 2.91 -24.14
N ARG A 3 -7.33 4.19 -24.28
CA ARG A 3 -8.13 5.32 -23.77
C ARG A 3 -9.51 5.40 -24.43
N GLU A 4 -9.60 5.20 -25.74
CA GLU A 4 -10.86 5.27 -26.49
C GLU A 4 -11.80 4.13 -26.11
N ILE A 5 -11.25 2.92 -25.92
CA ILE A 5 -12.03 1.78 -25.43
C ILE A 5 -12.59 2.06 -24.04
N LEU A 6 -11.76 2.60 -23.13
CA LEU A 6 -12.19 2.93 -21.78
C LEU A 6 -13.28 4.02 -21.77
N LEU A 7 -13.14 5.05 -22.60
CA LEU A 7 -14.18 6.11 -22.74
C LEU A 7 -15.46 5.56 -23.34
N SER A 8 -15.37 4.71 -24.36
CA SER A 8 -16.53 4.05 -24.95
C SER A 8 -17.27 3.14 -23.97
N ALA A 9 -16.52 2.41 -23.13
CA ALA A 9 -17.07 1.58 -22.07
C ALA A 9 -17.76 2.43 -20.98
N LYS A 10 -17.15 3.58 -20.62
CA LYS A 10 -17.75 4.56 -19.71
C LYS A 10 -19.08 5.09 -20.27
N ASP A 11 -19.10 5.52 -21.52
CA ASP A 11 -20.32 6.05 -22.15
C ASP A 11 -21.45 5.00 -22.21
N LEU A 12 -21.12 3.73 -22.43
CA LEU A 12 -22.08 2.63 -22.36
C LEU A 12 -22.62 2.46 -20.94
N ALA A 13 -21.73 2.45 -19.94
CA ALA A 13 -22.13 2.31 -18.55
C ALA A 13 -23.08 3.44 -18.11
N GLU A 14 -22.77 4.68 -18.49
CA GLU A 14 -23.61 5.85 -18.14
C GLU A 14 -24.99 5.81 -18.80
N ARG A 15 -25.10 5.31 -20.04
CA ARG A 15 -26.39 5.08 -20.70
C ARG A 15 -27.24 4.03 -20.01
N GLU A 16 -26.61 3.03 -19.40
CA GLU A 16 -27.26 1.95 -18.66
C GLU A 16 -27.53 2.34 -17.18
N GLY A 17 -27.33 3.61 -16.80
CA GLY A 17 -27.61 4.13 -15.46
C GLY A 17 -26.57 3.79 -14.42
N TRP A 18 -25.31 3.67 -14.84
CA TRP A 18 -24.16 3.51 -13.96
C TRP A 18 -23.31 4.78 -13.97
N THR A 19 -23.01 5.33 -12.82
CA THR A 19 -22.01 6.41 -12.72
C THR A 19 -20.61 5.86 -12.62
N CYS A 20 -19.71 6.34 -13.48
CA CYS A 20 -18.28 6.01 -13.39
C CYS A 20 -17.59 6.88 -12.35
N LEU A 21 -17.32 6.32 -11.16
CA LEU A 21 -16.60 7.01 -10.08
C LEU A 21 -15.12 7.19 -10.39
N HIS A 22 -14.53 6.20 -11.04
CA HIS A 22 -13.10 6.15 -11.28
C HIS A 22 -12.79 5.19 -12.43
N ALA A 23 -11.87 5.60 -13.29
CA ALA A 23 -11.34 4.74 -14.35
C ALA A 23 -9.81 4.89 -14.42
N ILE A 24 -9.11 3.79 -14.55
CA ILE A 24 -7.65 3.77 -14.64
C ILE A 24 -7.19 2.61 -15.53
N VAL A 25 -6.44 2.95 -16.58
CA VAL A 25 -5.80 2.05 -17.55
C VAL A 25 -6.80 1.07 -18.19
N ASP A 26 -7.22 0.04 -17.45
CA ASP A 26 -7.97 -1.13 -17.90
C ASP A 26 -9.13 -1.49 -16.95
N SER A 27 -9.46 -0.62 -16.02
CA SER A 27 -10.51 -0.87 -15.03
C SER A 27 -11.39 0.35 -14.77
N MET A 28 -12.68 0.11 -14.44
CA MET A 28 -13.63 1.13 -14.04
C MET A 28 -14.31 0.74 -12.73
N TRP A 29 -14.65 1.76 -11.94
CA TRP A 29 -15.48 1.66 -10.75
C TRP A 29 -16.82 2.31 -11.03
N LEU A 30 -17.86 1.52 -10.91
CA LEU A 30 -19.23 1.94 -11.26
C LEU A 30 -20.11 1.94 -10.01
N VAL A 31 -21.04 2.90 -9.94
CA VAL A 31 -22.10 2.97 -8.94
C VAL A 31 -23.43 2.97 -9.65
N ASP A 32 -24.39 2.25 -9.12
CA ASP A 32 -25.76 2.22 -9.63
C ASP A 32 -26.51 3.48 -9.19
N ASP A 33 -26.87 4.34 -10.12
CA ASP A 33 -27.63 5.57 -9.86
C ASP A 33 -29.14 5.34 -9.82
N TRP A 34 -29.62 4.24 -10.34
CA TRP A 34 -31.05 3.94 -10.41
C TRP A 34 -31.59 3.23 -9.16
N GLY A 35 -30.71 2.89 -8.21
CA GLY A 35 -31.11 2.22 -6.97
C GLY A 35 -31.74 0.83 -7.18
N ARG A 36 -31.24 0.09 -8.16
CA ARG A 36 -31.73 -1.25 -8.50
C ARG A 36 -31.58 -2.22 -7.32
N SER A 37 -32.47 -3.22 -7.26
CA SER A 37 -32.25 -4.36 -6.37
C SER A 37 -30.93 -5.07 -6.68
N LYS A 38 -30.37 -5.79 -5.72
CA LYS A 38 -29.10 -6.53 -5.91
C LYS A 38 -29.13 -7.49 -7.10
N GLN A 39 -30.29 -8.13 -7.34
CA GLN A 39 -30.47 -9.02 -8.48
C GLN A 39 -30.48 -8.23 -9.81
N ALA A 40 -31.24 -7.13 -9.88
CA ALA A 40 -31.29 -6.27 -11.07
C ALA A 40 -29.93 -5.60 -11.35
N GLN A 41 -29.15 -5.24 -10.31
CA GLN A 41 -27.77 -4.77 -10.49
C GLN A 41 -26.88 -5.84 -11.14
N GLN A 42 -27.01 -7.11 -10.68
CA GLN A 42 -26.20 -8.20 -11.21
C GLN A 42 -26.55 -8.54 -12.67
N GLU A 43 -27.82 -8.51 -13.03
CA GLU A 43 -28.29 -8.68 -14.41
C GLU A 43 -27.82 -7.52 -15.29
N SER A 44 -27.99 -6.28 -14.82
CA SER A 44 -27.58 -5.07 -15.57
C SER A 44 -26.09 -5.03 -15.82
N ILE A 45 -25.24 -5.34 -14.81
CA ILE A 45 -23.78 -5.35 -14.99
C ILE A 45 -23.33 -6.46 -15.93
N SER A 46 -23.99 -7.63 -15.89
CA SER A 46 -23.68 -8.73 -16.80
C SER A 46 -23.99 -8.36 -18.25
N ASN A 47 -25.13 -7.71 -18.50
CA ASN A 47 -25.48 -7.20 -19.82
C ASN A 47 -24.50 -6.11 -20.29
N LEU A 48 -24.13 -5.18 -19.42
CA LEU A 48 -23.14 -4.14 -19.73
C LEU A 48 -21.79 -4.76 -20.11
N MET A 49 -21.34 -5.79 -19.41
CA MET A 49 -20.09 -6.50 -19.74
C MET A 49 -20.15 -7.09 -21.14
N LEU A 50 -21.24 -7.78 -21.51
CA LEU A 50 -21.43 -8.33 -22.86
C LEU A 50 -21.46 -7.25 -23.93
N MET A 51 -22.09 -6.09 -23.67
CA MET A 51 -22.09 -4.96 -24.60
C MET A 51 -20.69 -4.40 -24.81
N ILE A 52 -19.90 -4.24 -23.75
CA ILE A 52 -18.51 -3.76 -23.84
C ILE A 52 -17.64 -4.77 -24.60
N GLU A 53 -17.75 -6.06 -24.30
CA GLU A 53 -17.02 -7.12 -24.99
C GLU A 53 -17.36 -7.16 -26.48
N SER A 54 -18.64 -7.14 -26.82
CA SER A 54 -19.10 -7.13 -28.23
C SER A 54 -18.57 -5.94 -29.01
N LYS A 55 -18.49 -4.76 -28.37
CA LYS A 55 -18.04 -3.53 -29.03
C LYS A 55 -16.52 -3.41 -29.11
N SER A 56 -15.81 -3.87 -28.10
CA SER A 56 -14.35 -3.71 -27.99
C SER A 56 -13.55 -4.90 -28.51
N GLY A 57 -14.15 -6.08 -28.57
CA GLY A 57 -13.47 -7.35 -28.80
C GLY A 57 -12.58 -7.79 -27.64
N ILE A 58 -12.68 -7.16 -26.47
CA ILE A 58 -11.85 -7.44 -25.31
C ILE A 58 -12.70 -8.08 -24.21
N PRO A 59 -12.32 -9.26 -23.69
CA PRO A 59 -13.01 -9.89 -22.56
C PRO A 59 -13.00 -9.00 -21.33
N ILE A 60 -14.17 -8.89 -20.68
CA ILE A 60 -14.35 -8.09 -19.46
C ILE A 60 -14.69 -9.00 -18.28
N GLU A 61 -14.07 -8.73 -17.16
CA GLU A 61 -14.30 -9.47 -15.92
C GLU A 61 -14.75 -8.53 -14.79
N MET A 62 -15.77 -8.95 -14.05
CA MET A 62 -16.14 -8.28 -12.81
C MET A 62 -15.22 -8.70 -11.69
N GLU A 63 -14.38 -7.79 -11.22
CA GLU A 63 -13.41 -8.07 -10.16
C GLU A 63 -14.10 -8.41 -8.83
N ASP A 64 -14.97 -7.53 -8.35
CA ASP A 64 -15.72 -7.70 -7.09
C ASP A 64 -16.91 -6.74 -7.01
N LEU A 65 -17.77 -6.98 -6.02
CA LEU A 65 -18.80 -6.05 -5.58
C LEU A 65 -18.39 -5.43 -4.25
N TYR A 66 -18.14 -4.13 -4.27
CA TYR A 66 -17.67 -3.38 -3.11
C TYR A 66 -18.82 -2.71 -2.38
N ASN A 67 -18.77 -2.72 -1.04
CA ASN A 67 -19.77 -2.03 -0.23
C ASN A 67 -19.54 -0.51 -0.26
N TRP A 68 -18.27 -0.11 -0.35
CA TRP A 68 -17.84 1.29 -0.39
C TRP A 68 -16.38 1.39 -0.88
N ILE A 69 -16.00 2.58 -1.30
CA ILE A 69 -14.63 2.95 -1.65
C ILE A 69 -14.28 4.29 -1.01
N ALA A 70 -13.05 4.43 -0.52
CA ALA A 70 -12.52 5.67 0.03
C ALA A 70 -11.25 6.08 -0.71
N PHE A 71 -11.27 7.27 -1.30
CA PHE A 71 -10.11 7.89 -1.92
C PHE A 71 -9.38 8.77 -0.91
N ILE A 72 -8.06 8.57 -0.75
CA ILE A 72 -7.26 9.37 0.17
C ILE A 72 -7.01 10.74 -0.45
N PRO A 73 -7.32 11.85 0.27
CA PRO A 73 -7.10 13.17 -0.28
C PRO A 73 -5.60 13.49 -0.42
N SER A 74 -5.26 14.21 -1.47
CA SER A 74 -3.93 14.77 -1.68
C SER A 74 -3.63 15.80 -0.58
N ARG A 75 -2.43 15.75 0.00
CA ARG A 75 -2.02 16.72 1.05
C ARG A 75 -1.94 18.15 0.52
N ASN A 76 -1.65 18.33 -0.76
CA ASN A 76 -1.45 19.66 -1.35
C ASN A 76 -2.74 20.31 -1.80
N THR A 77 -3.70 19.53 -2.31
CA THR A 77 -4.91 20.06 -2.96
C THR A 77 -6.19 19.71 -2.22
N GLY A 78 -6.14 18.79 -1.26
CA GLY A 78 -7.35 18.24 -0.61
C GLY A 78 -8.24 17.39 -1.53
N THR A 79 -7.91 17.29 -2.83
CA THR A 79 -8.70 16.53 -3.79
C THR A 79 -8.44 15.02 -3.63
N PRO A 80 -9.45 14.16 -3.91
CA PRO A 80 -9.28 12.71 -3.89
C PRO A 80 -8.17 12.26 -4.84
N SER A 81 -7.26 11.43 -4.34
CA SER A 81 -6.17 10.87 -5.17
C SER A 81 -6.66 9.64 -5.90
N LEU A 82 -6.67 9.68 -7.22
CA LEU A 82 -7.10 8.57 -8.09
C LEU A 82 -6.22 7.30 -7.96
N THR A 83 -5.01 7.45 -7.42
CA THR A 83 -4.05 6.34 -7.27
C THR A 83 -3.90 5.84 -5.82
N LYS A 84 -4.60 6.47 -4.86
CA LYS A 84 -4.54 6.11 -3.44
C LYS A 84 -5.94 5.92 -2.88
N TYR A 85 -6.35 4.68 -2.78
CA TYR A 85 -7.68 4.33 -2.30
C TYR A 85 -7.70 2.96 -1.62
N PHE A 86 -8.74 2.71 -0.88
CA PHE A 86 -9.06 1.41 -0.33
C PHE A 86 -10.57 1.20 -0.38
N ALA A 87 -10.97 -0.04 -0.57
CA ALA A 87 -12.36 -0.47 -0.64
C ALA A 87 -12.51 -1.83 0.04
N HIS A 88 -13.70 -2.14 0.51
CA HIS A 88 -14.02 -3.44 1.08
C HIS A 88 -15.21 -4.05 0.33
N GLY A 89 -15.04 -5.26 -0.16
CA GLY A 89 -16.01 -6.01 -0.93
C GLY A 89 -16.20 -7.44 -0.44
N ARG A 90 -16.83 -8.26 -1.25
CA ARG A 90 -17.08 -9.68 -0.93
C ARG A 90 -15.79 -10.49 -0.82
N LYS A 91 -14.82 -10.22 -1.69
CA LYS A 91 -13.49 -10.87 -1.70
C LYS A 91 -12.50 -10.26 -0.67
N GLY A 92 -12.93 -9.25 0.09
CA GLY A 92 -12.13 -8.59 1.11
C GLY A 92 -11.62 -7.19 0.71
N TRP A 93 -10.41 -6.85 1.13
CA TRP A 93 -9.83 -5.53 0.91
C TRP A 93 -9.22 -5.36 -0.48
N LYS A 94 -9.63 -4.32 -1.19
CA LYS A 94 -8.92 -3.74 -2.33
C LYS A 94 -8.17 -2.50 -1.86
N ILE A 95 -6.85 -2.52 -1.96
CA ILE A 95 -5.99 -1.44 -1.46
C ILE A 95 -5.01 -1.04 -2.56
N ARG A 96 -4.91 0.26 -2.85
CA ARG A 96 -3.98 0.85 -3.82
C ARG A 96 -3.25 2.05 -3.24
N GLY A 97 -1.96 2.17 -3.59
CA GLY A 97 -1.14 3.37 -3.38
C GLY A 97 -0.82 3.74 -1.94
N ILE A 98 -1.25 2.95 -0.94
CA ILE A 98 -0.88 3.16 0.46
C ILE A 98 0.21 2.20 0.90
N GLU A 99 0.87 2.50 2.02
CA GLU A 99 2.14 1.87 2.44
C GLU A 99 2.00 0.38 2.69
N ILE A 100 0.86 -0.09 3.20
CA ILE A 100 0.61 -1.52 3.45
C ILE A 100 0.77 -2.41 2.20
N ARG A 101 0.59 -1.85 1.00
CA ARG A 101 0.79 -2.54 -0.29
C ARG A 101 2.22 -2.43 -0.81
N GLN A 102 3.05 -1.60 -0.20
CA GLN A 102 4.42 -1.39 -0.65
C GLN A 102 5.34 -2.44 -0.01
N HIS A 103 6.07 -3.18 -0.83
CA HIS A 103 7.08 -4.13 -0.36
C HIS A 103 8.20 -3.50 0.48
N SER A 104 8.34 -2.18 0.41
CA SER A 104 9.32 -1.42 1.17
C SER A 104 8.83 -1.02 2.56
N THR A 105 7.57 -1.25 2.89
CA THR A 105 7.01 -0.92 4.20
C THR A 105 7.40 -2.00 5.20
N CYS A 106 7.87 -1.59 6.37
CA CYS A 106 8.19 -2.53 7.46
C CYS A 106 6.92 -3.16 8.05
N ARG A 107 7.09 -4.31 8.69
CA ARG A 107 5.96 -5.07 9.26
C ARG A 107 5.18 -4.28 10.29
N TRP A 108 5.85 -3.51 11.13
CA TRP A 108 5.25 -2.67 12.15
C TRP A 108 4.23 -1.69 11.56
N VAL A 109 4.60 -0.90 10.56
CA VAL A 109 3.69 0.02 9.88
C VAL A 109 2.54 -0.72 9.21
N SER A 110 2.81 -1.86 8.59
CA SER A 110 1.76 -2.68 7.96
C SER A 110 0.74 -3.20 8.97
N LYS A 111 1.17 -3.59 10.19
CA LYS A 111 0.27 -4.02 11.27
C LYS A 111 -0.64 -2.88 11.72
N ILE A 112 -0.08 -1.69 11.96
CA ILE A 112 -0.84 -0.51 12.36
C ILE A 112 -1.89 -0.14 11.33
N GLN A 113 -1.50 -0.10 10.04
CA GLN A 113 -2.44 0.22 8.97
C GLN A 113 -3.55 -0.83 8.83
N LYS A 114 -3.24 -2.12 9.01
CA LYS A 114 -4.26 -3.18 9.03
C LYS A 114 -5.26 -2.97 10.17
N GLU A 115 -4.78 -2.70 11.38
CA GLU A 115 -5.63 -2.48 12.54
C GLU A 115 -6.55 -1.25 12.34
N ILE A 116 -6.01 -0.16 11.77
CA ILE A 116 -6.82 1.02 11.42
C ILE A 116 -7.88 0.69 10.37
N LEU A 117 -7.53 -0.08 9.34
CA LEU A 117 -8.51 -0.52 8.33
C LEU A 117 -9.60 -1.41 8.94
N GLU A 118 -9.27 -2.27 9.92
CA GLU A 118 -10.27 -3.05 10.64
C GLU A 118 -11.23 -2.18 11.45
N HIS A 119 -10.76 -1.08 12.07
CA HIS A 119 -11.65 -0.08 12.69
C HIS A 119 -12.60 0.55 11.64
N VAL A 120 -12.08 0.91 10.46
CA VAL A 120 -12.90 1.46 9.37
C VAL A 120 -13.97 0.46 8.91
N ARG A 121 -13.68 -0.84 8.91
CA ARG A 121 -14.61 -1.88 8.48
C ARG A 121 -15.67 -2.24 9.53
N SER A 122 -15.28 -2.31 10.79
CA SER A 122 -16.04 -3.02 11.82
C SER A 122 -16.63 -2.13 12.89
N ASP A 123 -16.04 -0.96 13.15
CA ASP A 123 -16.49 -0.08 14.21
C ASP A 123 -17.71 0.74 13.78
N PRO A 124 -18.61 1.09 14.72
CA PRO A 124 -19.64 2.11 14.50
C PRO A 124 -19.00 3.43 14.04
N GLN A 125 -19.67 4.14 13.12
CA GLN A 125 -19.12 5.34 12.46
C GLN A 125 -18.61 6.42 13.45
N ASP A 126 -19.29 6.60 14.58
CA ASP A 126 -18.93 7.53 15.66
C ASP A 126 -17.61 7.14 16.38
N ARG A 127 -17.18 5.88 16.31
CA ARG A 127 -16.01 5.33 16.99
C ARG A 127 -14.79 5.13 16.11
N VAL A 128 -14.97 5.03 14.80
CA VAL A 128 -13.88 4.77 13.83
C VAL A 128 -12.71 5.71 14.04
N LEU A 129 -12.95 7.02 14.05
CA LEU A 129 -11.90 8.03 14.21
C LEU A 129 -11.19 7.90 15.56
N LYS A 130 -11.96 7.79 16.65
CA LYS A 130 -11.43 7.67 18.02
C LYS A 130 -10.54 6.44 18.17
N ASN A 131 -10.97 5.28 17.68
CA ASN A 131 -10.23 4.04 17.78
C ASN A 131 -8.99 4.04 16.87
N SER A 132 -9.09 4.57 15.65
CA SER A 132 -7.94 4.75 14.75
C SER A 132 -6.86 5.66 15.35
N ILE A 133 -7.26 6.80 15.97
CA ILE A 133 -6.32 7.69 16.65
C ILE A 133 -5.68 6.97 17.86
N ARG A 134 -6.46 6.21 18.64
CA ARG A 134 -5.92 5.44 19.79
C ARG A 134 -4.87 4.43 19.32
N THR A 135 -5.14 3.67 18.28
CA THR A 135 -4.18 2.72 17.66
C THR A 135 -2.91 3.44 17.24
N TYR A 136 -3.04 4.58 16.55
CA TYR A 136 -1.88 5.38 16.13
C TYR A 136 -1.04 5.88 17.30
N LEU A 137 -1.68 6.50 18.32
CA LEU A 137 -0.98 7.04 19.49
C LEU A 137 -0.31 5.96 20.33
N ARG A 138 -0.95 4.80 20.52
CA ARG A 138 -0.36 3.63 21.17
C ARG A 138 0.90 3.21 20.43
N SER A 139 0.82 3.00 19.13
CA SER A 139 1.94 2.58 18.29
C SER A 139 3.09 3.60 18.29
N LEU A 140 2.76 4.89 18.26
CA LEU A 140 3.77 5.95 18.39
C LEU A 140 4.47 5.91 19.76
N SER A 141 3.74 5.67 20.83
CA SER A 141 4.29 5.52 22.20
C SER A 141 5.22 4.30 22.28
N GLU A 142 4.81 3.16 21.73
CA GLU A 142 5.63 1.94 21.70
C GLU A 142 6.95 2.17 20.94
N MET A 143 6.88 2.85 19.79
CA MET A 143 8.06 3.23 19.02
C MET A 143 9.00 4.15 19.82
N LYS A 144 8.45 5.19 20.47
CA LYS A 144 9.24 6.14 21.28
C LYS A 144 9.91 5.49 22.49
N ARG A 145 9.26 4.50 23.09
CA ARG A 145 9.82 3.74 24.23
C ARG A 145 10.84 2.68 23.81
N GLY A 146 11.04 2.48 22.51
CA GLY A 146 11.99 1.47 22.00
C GLY A 146 11.56 0.02 22.24
N VAL A 147 10.27 -0.25 22.53
CA VAL A 147 9.78 -1.61 22.80
C VAL A 147 9.44 -2.39 21.53
N VAL A 148 9.48 -1.73 20.37
CA VAL A 148 9.24 -2.38 19.08
C VAL A 148 10.48 -3.16 18.66
N PRO A 149 10.38 -4.48 18.43
CA PRO A 149 11.54 -5.27 18.00
C PRO A 149 12.11 -4.74 16.68
N LEU A 150 13.44 -4.64 16.59
CA LEU A 150 14.10 -4.16 15.37
C LEU A 150 13.75 -4.99 14.14
N SER A 151 13.47 -6.28 14.30
CA SER A 151 13.03 -7.17 13.23
C SER A 151 11.69 -6.74 12.57
N GLU A 152 10.81 -6.08 13.33
CA GLU A 152 9.54 -5.53 12.82
C GLU A 152 9.73 -4.22 12.05
N LEU A 153 10.89 -3.55 12.24
CA LEU A 153 11.23 -2.27 11.60
C LEU A 153 12.05 -2.43 10.32
N ILE A 154 12.38 -3.66 9.92
CA ILE A 154 13.16 -3.92 8.72
C ILE A 154 12.37 -3.46 7.47
N VAL A 155 12.98 -2.55 6.71
CA VAL A 155 12.53 -2.14 5.39
C VAL A 155 13.31 -2.87 4.31
N SER A 156 12.67 -3.11 3.16
CA SER A 156 13.28 -3.75 2.00
C SER A 156 13.31 -2.78 0.82
N ARG A 157 14.47 -2.61 0.18
CA ARG A 157 14.60 -1.74 -1.00
C ARG A 157 15.31 -2.49 -2.13
N ARG A 158 14.79 -2.36 -3.35
CA ARG A 158 15.49 -2.88 -4.52
C ARG A 158 16.65 -1.98 -4.88
N VAL A 159 17.82 -2.54 -5.01
CA VAL A 159 19.02 -1.85 -5.51
C VAL A 159 18.86 -1.65 -7.02
N LYS A 160 18.84 -0.42 -7.47
CA LYS A 160 18.62 -0.09 -8.89
C LYS A 160 19.92 0.18 -9.63
N LYS A 161 20.96 0.64 -8.92
CA LYS A 161 22.21 1.13 -9.46
C LYS A 161 23.37 0.77 -8.53
N THR A 162 24.59 0.81 -9.01
CA THR A 162 25.80 0.78 -8.18
C THR A 162 25.92 2.06 -7.34
N ILE A 163 26.67 2.04 -6.23
CA ILE A 163 26.83 3.20 -5.34
C ILE A 163 27.33 4.44 -6.12
N ARG A 164 28.25 4.24 -7.05
CA ARG A 164 28.88 5.32 -7.86
C ARG A 164 27.88 6.02 -8.80
N GLU A 165 26.81 5.35 -9.20
CA GLU A 165 25.79 5.90 -10.11
C GLU A 165 24.70 6.69 -9.40
N TYR A 166 24.65 6.67 -8.06
CA TYR A 166 23.70 7.47 -7.31
C TYR A 166 24.18 8.90 -7.15
N LYS A 167 23.35 9.87 -7.58
CA LYS A 167 23.64 11.31 -7.46
C LYS A 167 23.40 11.87 -6.03
N VAL A 168 22.61 11.16 -5.23
CA VAL A 168 22.20 11.60 -3.88
C VAL A 168 22.34 10.45 -2.90
N ILE A 169 22.90 10.73 -1.74
CA ILE A 169 23.03 9.76 -0.63
C ILE A 169 21.71 9.69 0.11
N ASN A 170 20.85 8.77 -0.31
CA ASN A 170 19.61 8.40 0.38
C ASN A 170 19.84 7.18 1.29
N LEU A 171 18.80 6.74 2.01
CA LEU A 171 18.89 5.60 2.93
C LEU A 171 19.28 4.27 2.24
N THR A 172 18.92 4.09 0.97
CA THR A 172 19.36 2.90 0.20
C THR A 172 20.87 2.93 -0.05
N VAL A 173 21.40 4.10 -0.45
CA VAL A 173 22.84 4.29 -0.61
C VAL A 173 23.57 4.15 0.72
N SER A 174 23.02 4.69 1.81
CA SER A 174 23.55 4.48 3.16
C SER A 174 23.66 3.00 3.53
N ALA A 175 22.64 2.22 3.17
CA ALA A 175 22.65 0.78 3.40
C ALA A 175 23.68 0.03 2.52
N LEU A 176 23.84 0.45 1.27
CA LEU A 176 24.85 -0.10 0.36
C LEU A 176 26.26 0.18 0.88
N MET A 177 26.56 1.43 1.24
CA MET A 177 27.86 1.83 1.82
C MET A 177 28.16 1.06 3.12
N ARG A 178 27.13 0.83 3.95
CA ARG A 178 27.31 -0.01 5.16
C ARG A 178 27.55 -1.48 4.80
N GLY A 179 26.90 -1.99 3.75
CA GLY A 179 27.16 -3.33 3.23
C GLY A 179 28.61 -3.51 2.76
N GLU A 180 29.11 -2.57 1.96
CA GLU A 180 30.53 -2.58 1.54
C GLU A 180 31.48 -2.57 2.72
N MET A 181 31.21 -1.73 3.75
CA MET A 181 32.02 -1.68 4.97
C MET A 181 32.05 -3.04 5.72
N LEU A 182 30.97 -3.83 5.61
CA LEU A 182 30.83 -5.16 6.22
C LEU A 182 31.21 -6.31 5.26
N GLY A 183 31.81 -6.01 4.11
CA GLY A 183 32.19 -7.00 3.11
C GLY A 183 31.01 -7.67 2.39
N GLN A 184 29.83 -7.04 2.39
CA GLN A 184 28.65 -7.58 1.72
C GLN A 184 28.48 -6.95 0.33
N ASP A 185 28.41 -7.78 -0.70
CA ASP A 185 28.09 -7.35 -2.04
C ASP A 185 26.57 -7.29 -2.28
N ASN A 186 26.10 -6.13 -2.69
CA ASN A 186 24.69 -5.85 -2.96
C ASN A 186 24.50 -5.28 -4.38
N PRO A 187 24.65 -6.08 -5.44
CA PRO A 187 24.60 -5.62 -6.81
C PRO A 187 23.20 -5.15 -7.22
N PRO A 188 23.10 -4.32 -8.28
CA PRO A 188 21.82 -3.95 -8.88
C PRO A 188 20.93 -5.17 -9.18
N GLY A 189 19.62 -5.01 -8.97
CA GLY A 189 18.63 -6.09 -9.12
C GLY A 189 18.30 -6.81 -7.81
N ARG A 190 19.20 -6.87 -6.85
CA ARG A 190 18.96 -7.47 -5.52
C ARG A 190 18.16 -6.53 -4.60
N LYS A 191 17.65 -7.11 -3.51
CA LYS A 191 17.00 -6.35 -2.42
C LYS A 191 17.98 -6.22 -1.27
N ILE A 192 18.11 -5.01 -0.74
CA ILE A 192 18.83 -4.75 0.51
C ILE A 192 17.82 -4.54 1.64
N HIS A 193 18.10 -5.10 2.81
CA HIS A 193 17.24 -5.08 3.99
C HIS A 193 17.94 -4.39 5.14
N PHE A 194 17.31 -3.37 5.71
CA PHE A 194 17.90 -2.58 6.78
C PHE A 194 16.84 -1.96 7.70
N VAL A 195 17.27 -1.51 8.87
CA VAL A 195 16.50 -0.68 9.80
C VAL A 195 17.07 0.73 9.76
N VAL A 196 16.21 1.72 9.77
CA VAL A 196 16.61 3.14 9.88
C VAL A 196 16.82 3.47 11.35
N MET A 197 18.03 3.87 11.71
CA MET A 197 18.40 4.28 13.07
C MET A 197 18.21 5.78 13.26
N ASP A 198 18.86 6.58 12.40
CA ASP A 198 18.74 8.04 12.39
C ASP A 198 18.96 8.57 10.98
N SER A 199 17.88 8.95 10.30
CA SER A 199 17.94 9.44 8.91
C SER A 199 18.72 10.75 8.74
N LYS A 200 18.93 11.52 9.81
CA LYS A 200 19.61 12.82 9.81
C LYS A 200 21.10 12.73 10.19
N LYS A 201 21.59 11.55 10.57
CA LYS A 201 22.99 11.37 10.95
C LYS A 201 23.92 11.84 9.83
N GLY A 202 24.97 12.59 10.19
CA GLY A 202 25.94 13.12 9.23
C GLY A 202 26.68 12.03 8.46
N ILE A 203 27.10 10.96 9.15
CA ILE A 203 27.78 9.81 8.55
C ILE A 203 26.75 8.86 7.93
N PRO A 204 26.75 8.66 6.60
CA PRO A 204 25.74 7.85 5.93
C PRO A 204 25.62 6.42 6.45
N THR A 205 26.72 5.74 6.73
CA THR A 205 26.76 4.36 7.22
C THR A 205 26.16 4.19 8.62
N GLU A 206 26.04 5.27 9.39
CA GLU A 206 25.41 5.25 10.71
C GLU A 206 23.90 5.47 10.69
N ARG A 207 23.36 5.90 9.55
CA ARG A 207 21.90 6.12 9.40
C ARG A 207 21.08 4.85 9.47
N VAL A 208 21.71 3.70 9.20
CA VAL A 208 21.05 2.40 9.09
C VAL A 208 21.84 1.28 9.73
N ARG A 209 21.14 0.15 10.02
CA ARG A 209 21.76 -1.16 10.33
C ARG A 209 21.20 -2.19 9.37
N LEU A 210 22.06 -3.07 8.84
CA LEU A 210 21.62 -4.12 7.95
C LEU A 210 20.87 -5.21 8.71
N LYS A 211 20.02 -5.96 8.01
CA LYS A 211 19.27 -7.09 8.60
C LYS A 211 20.19 -8.10 9.29
N SER A 212 21.37 -8.39 8.74
CA SER A 212 22.37 -9.29 9.33
C SER A 212 22.84 -8.82 10.70
N GLU A 213 23.08 -7.52 10.87
CA GLU A 213 23.47 -6.94 12.16
C GLU A 213 22.34 -7.02 13.19
N VAL A 214 21.09 -6.75 12.76
CA VAL A 214 19.90 -6.83 13.63
C VAL A 214 19.70 -8.24 14.17
N ILE A 215 19.84 -9.26 13.34
CA ILE A 215 19.71 -10.67 13.73
C ILE A 215 20.80 -11.05 14.74
N SER A 216 22.05 -10.61 14.53
CA SER A 216 23.15 -10.86 15.44
C SER A 216 22.91 -10.25 16.83
N ILE A 217 22.40 -9.02 16.90
CA ILE A 217 22.05 -8.35 18.16
C ILE A 217 20.94 -9.12 18.88
N SER A 218 19.87 -9.49 18.18
CA SER A 218 18.74 -10.24 18.77
C SER A 218 19.17 -11.59 19.32
N ASN A 219 20.12 -12.27 18.68
CA ASN A 219 20.66 -13.54 19.14
C ASN A 219 21.55 -13.39 20.40
N LEU A 220 22.23 -12.25 20.55
CA LEU A 220 23.02 -11.95 21.75
C LEU A 220 22.12 -11.63 22.95
N GLU A 221 21.06 -10.83 22.74
CA GLU A 221 20.11 -10.50 23.82
C GLU A 221 19.28 -11.71 24.27
N GLY A 222 19.01 -12.67 23.38
CA GLY A 222 18.36 -13.94 23.73
C GLY A 222 19.21 -14.87 24.57
N LYS A 223 20.53 -14.82 24.43
CA LYS A 223 21.48 -15.62 25.24
C LYS A 223 21.74 -15.05 26.65
N THR A 224 21.60 -13.73 26.83
CA THR A 224 21.78 -13.07 28.14
C THR A 224 20.52 -13.11 29.03
N ARG A 225 19.39 -13.60 28.54
CA ARG A 225 18.16 -13.79 29.33
C ARG A 225 17.89 -15.26 29.71
N GLY A 226 18.79 -16.15 29.39
CA GLY A 226 18.68 -17.60 29.62
C GLY A 226 19.68 -18.18 30.61
N ASP A 227 20.44 -17.32 31.35
CA ASP A 227 21.34 -17.70 32.45
C ASP A 227 20.80 -17.19 33.79
#